data_90fc919e16663883096bdf1e202e9592
#
_entry.id   90fc919e16663883096bdf1e202e9592
#
_cell.length_a   1.000
_cell.length_b   1.000
_cell.length_c   1.000
_cell.angle_alpha   90.00
_cell.angle_beta   90.00
_cell.angle_gamma   90.00
#
_symmetry.space_group_name_H-M   'P 1'
#
loop_
_entity.id
_entity.type
_entity.pdbx_description
1 polymer ?
#
loop_
_entity_poly.entity_id
_entity_poly.type
_entity_poly.pdbx_seq_one_letter_code
_entity_poly.pdbx_strand_id
1 'polypeptide(L)'
;MHNMRHILLLVLLLLTATIAHADYPERSDMARQRGQKLTVKEWKTTPDGKNRWVDHIEVYNAQGQLIEESEYSDFGRSLSWRSEFTYNDQGQLIQEVVYNERNRVTKVRKFEYDSNGVCTRRLNYNANGMLNSYRAFEYTFE
;
A
#
# COMPACT_ATOMS: atom_id res chain seq x y z
N MET A 1 14.66 -50.95 6.47
CA MET A 1 13.44 -50.24 6.88
C MET A 1 13.74 -49.15 7.94
N HIS A 2 14.69 -48.25 7.71
CA HIS A 2 15.10 -47.25 8.75
C HIS A 2 15.20 -45.80 8.25
N ASN A 3 14.72 -45.50 7.05
CA ASN A 3 14.90 -44.16 6.47
C ASN A 3 13.60 -43.40 6.22
N MET A 4 12.44 -43.88 6.67
CA MET A 4 11.16 -43.22 6.39
C MET A 4 10.67 -42.28 7.52
N ARG A 5 11.29 -42.35 8.70
CA ARG A 5 10.90 -41.53 9.87
C ARG A 5 11.57 -40.16 9.91
N HIS A 6 12.71 -39.96 9.25
CA HIS A 6 13.44 -38.68 9.23
C HIS A 6 12.96 -37.71 8.15
N ILE A 7 12.29 -38.19 7.11
CA ILE A 7 11.76 -37.33 6.03
C ILE A 7 10.48 -36.62 6.48
N LEU A 8 9.70 -37.22 7.38
CA LEU A 8 8.44 -36.60 7.87
C LEU A 8 8.67 -35.44 8.85
N LEU A 9 9.83 -35.40 9.53
CA LEU A 9 10.16 -34.33 10.48
C LEU A 9 10.72 -33.07 9.79
N LEU A 10 11.29 -33.22 8.59
CA LEU A 10 11.86 -32.06 7.85
C LEU A 10 10.79 -31.28 7.10
N VAL A 11 9.66 -31.89 6.77
CA VAL A 11 8.54 -31.18 6.09
C VAL A 11 7.70 -30.36 7.06
N LEU A 12 7.70 -30.70 8.36
CA LEU A 12 6.93 -29.95 9.37
C LEU A 12 7.64 -28.70 9.88
N LEU A 13 8.97 -28.57 9.66
CA LEU A 13 9.75 -27.40 10.11
C LEU A 13 9.78 -26.26 9.08
N LEU A 14 9.32 -26.47 7.86
CA LEU A 14 9.26 -25.46 6.79
C LEU A 14 7.93 -24.68 6.75
N LEU A 15 6.95 -25.03 7.58
CA LEU A 15 5.64 -24.38 7.59
C LEU A 15 5.48 -23.28 8.66
N THR A 16 6.51 -22.98 9.46
CA THR A 16 6.39 -22.00 10.55
C THR A 16 7.10 -20.68 10.30
N ALA A 17 7.67 -20.44 9.13
CA ALA A 17 8.45 -19.23 8.83
C ALA A 17 7.75 -18.20 7.92
N THR A 18 6.46 -18.34 7.64
CA THR A 18 5.76 -17.44 6.68
C THR A 18 4.56 -16.69 7.25
N ILE A 19 4.51 -16.40 8.55
CA ILE A 19 3.37 -15.68 9.15
C ILE A 19 3.70 -14.22 9.52
N ALA A 20 4.77 -13.63 9.05
CA ALA A 20 5.14 -12.28 9.48
C ALA A 20 4.93 -11.16 8.44
N HIS A 21 4.34 -11.42 7.28
CA HIS A 21 4.12 -10.39 6.23
C HIS A 21 2.77 -10.50 5.51
N ALA A 22 1.73 -10.98 6.18
CA ALA A 22 0.46 -11.36 5.55
C ALA A 22 -0.66 -10.29 5.61
N ASP A 23 -0.41 -9.07 6.10
CA ASP A 23 -1.53 -8.16 6.38
C ASP A 23 -2.00 -7.26 5.23
N TYR A 24 -1.24 -7.10 4.15
CA TYR A 24 -1.61 -6.16 3.09
C TYR A 24 -2.08 -6.75 1.74
N PRO A 25 -1.67 -7.94 1.30
CA PRO A 25 -2.22 -8.57 0.09
C PRO A 25 -3.71 -8.86 0.21
N GLU A 26 -4.19 -9.13 1.41
CA GLU A 26 -5.54 -9.58 1.69
C GLU A 26 -6.62 -8.55 1.34
N ARG A 27 -6.39 -7.26 1.60
CA ARG A 27 -7.35 -6.18 1.30
C ARG A 27 -7.53 -5.99 -0.20
N SER A 28 -6.43 -5.96 -0.94
CA SER A 28 -6.43 -5.91 -2.41
C SER A 28 -7.18 -7.09 -3.01
N ASP A 29 -6.91 -8.30 -2.53
CA ASP A 29 -7.56 -9.52 -2.99
C ASP A 29 -9.06 -9.55 -2.64
N MET A 30 -9.45 -9.06 -1.47
CA MET A 30 -10.86 -8.94 -1.09
C MET A 30 -11.63 -8.06 -2.08
N ALA A 31 -11.10 -6.90 -2.45
CA ALA A 31 -11.72 -5.99 -3.42
C ALA A 31 -11.83 -6.65 -4.80
N ARG A 32 -10.74 -7.29 -5.25
CA ARG A 32 -10.66 -7.97 -6.56
C ARG A 32 -11.63 -9.14 -6.65
N GLN A 33 -11.68 -10.01 -5.65
CA GLN A 33 -12.56 -11.17 -5.63
C GLN A 33 -14.04 -10.79 -5.67
N ARG A 34 -14.40 -9.68 -5.01
CA ARG A 34 -15.77 -9.17 -5.04
C ARG A 34 -16.08 -8.31 -6.26
N GLY A 35 -15.06 -7.82 -6.98
CA GLY A 35 -15.24 -6.89 -8.10
C GLY A 35 -15.90 -5.58 -7.65
N GLN A 36 -15.66 -5.13 -6.42
CA GLN A 36 -16.29 -3.97 -5.81
C GLN A 36 -15.26 -3.07 -5.14
N LYS A 37 -15.59 -1.77 -5.05
CA LYS A 37 -14.84 -0.82 -4.24
C LYS A 37 -14.86 -1.26 -2.77
N LEU A 38 -13.67 -1.32 -2.15
CA LEU A 38 -13.50 -1.62 -0.73
C LEU A 38 -13.00 -0.38 0.00
N THR A 39 -13.66 -0.02 1.10
CA THR A 39 -13.15 0.98 2.05
C THR A 39 -12.83 0.28 3.36
N VAL A 40 -11.58 0.40 3.80
CA VAL A 40 -11.10 -0.11 5.08
C VAL A 40 -10.90 1.07 6.02
N LYS A 41 -11.53 1.03 7.19
CA LYS A 41 -11.35 2.01 8.26
C LYS A 41 -10.66 1.36 9.44
N GLU A 42 -9.51 1.87 9.80
CA GLU A 42 -8.82 1.49 11.02
C GLU A 42 -9.26 2.40 12.17
N TRP A 43 -9.56 1.78 13.30
CA TRP A 43 -10.04 2.47 14.48
C TRP A 43 -9.04 2.31 15.61
N LYS A 44 -8.62 3.42 16.19
CA LYS A 44 -8.00 3.42 17.52
C LYS A 44 -9.07 3.43 18.59
N THR A 45 -8.82 2.67 19.65
CA THR A 45 -9.69 2.61 20.82
C THR A 45 -8.88 2.84 22.08
N THR A 46 -9.51 3.42 23.11
CA THR A 46 -8.94 3.44 24.46
C THR A 46 -8.85 2.02 25.02
N PRO A 47 -7.90 1.75 25.97
CA PRO A 47 -7.72 0.41 26.52
C PRO A 47 -9.00 -0.19 27.16
N ASP A 48 -9.87 0.66 27.67
CA ASP A 48 -11.18 0.27 28.25
C ASP A 48 -12.28 0.08 27.20
N GLY A 49 -11.98 0.34 25.90
CA GLY A 49 -12.90 0.20 24.78
C GLY A 49 -14.05 1.22 24.71
N LYS A 50 -14.09 2.20 25.62
CA LYS A 50 -15.22 3.15 25.71
C LYS A 50 -15.22 4.20 24.62
N ASN A 51 -14.04 4.60 24.15
CA ASN A 51 -13.89 5.59 23.10
C ASN A 51 -13.15 4.99 21.91
N ARG A 52 -13.61 5.33 20.72
CA ARG A 52 -12.92 4.95 19.49
C ARG A 52 -13.00 6.09 18.47
N TRP A 53 -12.00 6.17 17.62
CA TRP A 53 -11.94 7.15 16.53
C TRP A 53 -11.24 6.56 15.32
N VAL A 54 -11.56 7.10 14.14
CA VAL A 54 -10.88 6.73 12.91
C VAL A 54 -9.44 7.23 12.98
N ASP A 55 -8.50 6.33 12.70
CA ASP A 55 -7.07 6.62 12.63
C ASP A 55 -6.55 6.63 11.20
N HIS A 56 -7.00 5.66 10.41
CA HIS A 56 -6.55 5.46 9.03
C HIS A 56 -7.69 4.95 8.14
N ILE A 57 -7.69 5.39 6.88
CA ILE A 57 -8.63 4.91 5.86
C ILE A 57 -7.85 4.54 4.59
N GLU A 58 -8.17 3.38 4.05
CA GLU A 58 -7.72 2.96 2.72
C GLU A 58 -8.93 2.71 1.82
N VAL A 59 -8.78 3.06 0.55
CA VAL A 59 -9.81 2.81 -0.47
C VAL A 59 -9.20 2.07 -1.65
N TYR A 60 -9.78 0.93 -1.97
CA TYR A 60 -9.39 0.09 -3.11
C TYR A 60 -10.47 0.13 -4.18
N ASN A 61 -10.08 0.13 -5.45
CA ASN A 61 -11.01 -0.06 -6.57
C ASN A 61 -11.38 -1.55 -6.75
N ALA A 62 -12.27 -1.84 -7.68
CA ALA A 62 -12.72 -3.19 -7.99
C ALA A 62 -11.61 -4.13 -8.53
N GLN A 63 -10.51 -3.58 -9.01
CA GLN A 63 -9.33 -4.32 -9.45
C GLN A 63 -8.35 -4.60 -8.29
N GLY A 64 -8.66 -4.16 -7.07
CA GLY A 64 -7.82 -4.35 -5.89
C GLY A 64 -6.66 -3.36 -5.81
N GLN A 65 -6.68 -2.27 -6.56
CA GLN A 65 -5.65 -1.23 -6.50
C GLN A 65 -6.01 -0.20 -5.43
N LEU A 66 -5.05 0.15 -4.57
CA LEU A 66 -5.19 1.24 -3.59
C LEU A 66 -5.30 2.57 -4.35
N ILE A 67 -6.46 3.23 -4.27
CA ILE A 67 -6.70 4.50 -4.98
C ILE A 67 -6.68 5.73 -4.06
N GLU A 68 -6.86 5.53 -2.76
CA GLU A 68 -6.76 6.58 -1.76
C GLU A 68 -6.30 6.01 -0.43
N GLU A 69 -5.48 6.78 0.29
CA GLU A 69 -5.03 6.49 1.65
C GLU A 69 -5.06 7.78 2.46
N SER A 70 -5.53 7.74 3.69
CA SER A 70 -5.59 8.92 4.56
C SER A 70 -5.38 8.58 6.03
N GLU A 71 -4.70 9.47 6.75
CA GLU A 71 -4.44 9.38 8.17
C GLU A 71 -5.07 10.55 8.90
N TYR A 72 -5.57 10.28 10.10
CA TYR A 72 -6.26 11.23 10.93
C TYR A 72 -5.56 11.41 12.28
N SER A 73 -5.64 12.64 12.80
CA SER A 73 -5.16 13.04 14.11
C SER A 73 -6.29 13.60 14.97
N ASP A 74 -5.95 14.10 16.15
CA ASP A 74 -6.90 14.75 17.06
C ASP A 74 -8.17 13.90 17.29
N PHE A 75 -7.99 12.64 17.65
CA PHE A 75 -9.10 11.68 17.86
C PHE A 75 -10.02 11.58 16.64
N GLY A 76 -9.44 11.52 15.45
CA GLY A 76 -10.17 11.37 14.18
C GLY A 76 -10.86 12.64 13.67
N ARG A 77 -10.65 13.79 14.32
CA ARG A 77 -11.31 15.06 13.96
C ARG A 77 -10.57 15.84 12.87
N SER A 78 -9.29 15.58 12.69
CA SER A 78 -8.44 16.31 11.75
C SER A 78 -7.74 15.36 10.79
N LEU A 79 -7.76 15.68 9.50
CA LEU A 79 -6.92 15.02 8.51
C LEU A 79 -5.46 15.35 8.81
N SER A 80 -4.58 14.35 8.87
CA SER A 80 -3.12 14.55 8.95
C SER A 80 -2.53 14.68 7.55
N TRP A 81 -2.85 13.73 6.70
CA TRP A 81 -2.48 13.71 5.28
C TRP A 81 -3.40 12.78 4.50
N ARG A 82 -3.37 12.92 3.18
CA ARG A 82 -4.08 12.05 2.24
C ARG A 82 -3.25 11.86 0.97
N SER A 83 -3.24 10.66 0.42
CA SER A 83 -2.67 10.37 -0.90
C SER A 83 -3.72 9.80 -1.83
N GLU A 84 -3.66 10.18 -3.10
CA GLU A 84 -4.43 9.61 -4.21
C GLU A 84 -3.48 8.93 -5.17
N PHE A 85 -3.87 7.76 -5.68
CA PHE A 85 -3.06 6.92 -6.55
C PHE A 85 -3.77 6.71 -7.89
N THR A 86 -3.02 6.85 -8.98
CA THR A 86 -3.51 6.63 -10.34
C THR A 86 -2.69 5.55 -11.03
N TYR A 87 -3.38 4.68 -11.75
CA TYR A 87 -2.79 3.54 -12.44
C TYR A 87 -3.06 3.63 -13.95
N ASN A 88 -2.16 3.05 -14.76
CA ASN A 88 -2.39 2.86 -16.19
C ASN A 88 -3.21 1.58 -16.46
N ASP A 89 -3.49 1.33 -17.73
CA ASP A 89 -4.29 0.16 -18.17
C ASP A 89 -3.60 -1.18 -17.88
N GLN A 90 -2.28 -1.18 -17.68
CA GLN A 90 -1.51 -2.37 -17.26
C GLN A 90 -1.50 -2.58 -15.74
N GLY A 91 -2.18 -1.72 -14.97
CA GLY A 91 -2.23 -1.79 -13.52
C GLY A 91 -0.99 -1.26 -12.81
N GLN A 92 -0.11 -0.52 -13.51
CA GLN A 92 1.08 0.08 -12.94
C GLN A 92 0.74 1.44 -12.33
N LEU A 93 1.25 1.72 -11.12
CA LEU A 93 1.11 3.03 -10.47
C LEU A 93 1.87 4.10 -11.27
N ILE A 94 1.16 5.06 -11.86
CA ILE A 94 1.77 6.13 -12.65
C ILE A 94 1.84 7.47 -11.91
N GLN A 95 0.99 7.68 -10.90
CA GLN A 95 0.98 8.93 -10.14
C GLN A 95 0.50 8.72 -8.70
N GLU A 96 1.13 9.46 -7.78
CA GLU A 96 0.67 9.69 -6.41
C GLU A 96 0.58 11.20 -6.18
N VAL A 97 -0.55 11.66 -5.68
CA VAL A 97 -0.76 13.05 -5.25
C VAL A 97 -0.91 13.07 -3.74
N VAL A 98 -0.06 13.84 -3.05
CA VAL A 98 -0.06 13.95 -1.58
C VAL A 98 -0.64 15.29 -1.16
N TYR A 99 -1.56 15.24 -0.22
CA TYR A 99 -2.26 16.39 0.37
C TYR A 99 -1.90 16.53 1.85
N ASN A 100 -1.86 17.76 2.33
CA ASN A 100 -1.67 18.07 3.75
C ASN A 100 -3.00 18.08 4.53
N GLU A 101 -2.93 18.46 5.81
CA GLU A 101 -4.05 18.58 6.74
C GLU A 101 -5.14 19.58 6.28
N ARG A 102 -4.81 20.49 5.37
CA ARG A 102 -5.76 21.45 4.76
C ARG A 102 -6.29 21.00 3.41
N ASN A 103 -6.06 19.72 3.07
CA ASN A 103 -6.42 19.13 1.79
C ASN A 103 -5.81 19.90 0.58
N ARG A 104 -4.62 20.43 0.74
CA ARG A 104 -3.85 21.11 -0.31
C ARG A 104 -2.72 20.21 -0.79
N VAL A 105 -2.52 20.14 -2.10
CA VAL A 105 -1.42 19.37 -2.69
C VAL A 105 -0.09 19.90 -2.15
N THR A 106 0.75 18.99 -1.67
CA THR A 106 2.11 19.28 -1.22
C THR A 106 3.17 18.66 -2.12
N LYS A 107 2.82 17.54 -2.76
CA LYS A 107 3.75 16.76 -3.58
C LYS A 107 2.99 15.96 -4.63
N VAL A 108 3.61 15.82 -5.80
CA VAL A 108 3.18 14.85 -6.83
C VAL A 108 4.38 13.97 -7.17
N ARG A 109 4.19 12.66 -7.17
CA ARG A 109 5.15 11.67 -7.64
C ARG A 109 4.65 11.07 -8.93
N LYS A 110 5.52 10.96 -9.94
CA LYS A 110 5.24 10.23 -11.18
C LYS A 110 6.22 9.09 -11.34
N PHE A 111 5.73 7.97 -11.87
CA PHE A 111 6.51 6.75 -12.03
C PHE A 111 6.62 6.41 -13.51
N GLU A 112 7.81 6.06 -13.95
CA GLU A 112 8.12 5.67 -15.32
C GLU A 112 8.60 4.22 -15.35
N TYR A 113 8.16 3.50 -16.37
CA TYR A 113 8.41 2.07 -16.54
C TYR A 113 9.08 1.81 -17.90
N ASP A 114 9.90 0.77 -17.95
CA ASP A 114 10.44 0.26 -19.21
C ASP A 114 9.44 -0.63 -19.94
N SER A 115 9.85 -1.16 -21.09
CA SER A 115 9.02 -2.06 -21.91
C SER A 115 8.70 -3.40 -21.24
N ASN A 116 9.45 -3.78 -20.19
CA ASN A 116 9.23 -4.98 -19.40
C ASN A 116 8.31 -4.74 -18.19
N GLY A 117 7.84 -3.50 -18.00
CA GLY A 117 6.99 -3.14 -16.88
C GLY A 117 7.73 -2.91 -15.57
N VAL A 118 9.06 -2.71 -15.62
CA VAL A 118 9.88 -2.43 -14.46
C VAL A 118 9.99 -0.92 -14.25
N CYS A 119 9.73 -0.46 -13.02
CA CYS A 119 9.82 0.95 -12.68
C CYS A 119 11.28 1.41 -12.76
N THR A 120 11.59 2.33 -13.66
CA THR A 120 12.95 2.83 -13.88
C THR A 120 13.21 4.18 -13.26
N ARG A 121 12.15 5.01 -13.09
CA ARG A 121 12.29 6.34 -12.47
C ARG A 121 11.08 6.72 -11.63
N ARG A 122 11.33 7.50 -10.58
CA ARG A 122 10.32 8.23 -9.83
C ARG A 122 10.66 9.71 -9.82
N LEU A 123 9.82 10.53 -10.39
CA LEU A 123 9.94 11.98 -10.43
C LEU A 123 9.13 12.60 -9.29
N ASN A 124 9.73 13.52 -8.56
CA ASN A 124 9.10 14.20 -7.43
C ASN A 124 8.90 15.68 -7.77
N TYR A 125 7.67 16.11 -7.80
CA TYR A 125 7.27 17.50 -8.04
C TYR A 125 6.80 18.14 -6.73
N ASN A 126 7.06 19.43 -6.57
CA ASN A 126 6.51 20.20 -5.44
C ASN A 126 5.05 20.62 -5.71
N ALA A 127 4.47 21.35 -4.75
CA ALA A 127 3.09 21.86 -4.84
C ALA A 127 2.85 22.80 -6.04
N ASN A 128 3.88 23.47 -6.54
CA ASN A 128 3.81 24.39 -7.67
C ASN A 128 4.02 23.69 -9.03
N GLY A 129 4.15 22.36 -9.03
CA GLY A 129 4.38 21.57 -10.25
C GLY A 129 5.81 21.63 -10.78
N MET A 130 6.77 22.14 -10.00
CA MET A 130 8.19 22.13 -10.37
C MET A 130 8.83 20.81 -9.98
N LEU A 131 9.65 20.23 -10.87
CA LEU A 131 10.43 19.02 -10.58
C LEU A 131 11.51 19.37 -9.53
N ASN A 132 11.41 18.73 -8.37
CA ASN A 132 12.34 18.89 -7.25
C ASN A 132 13.51 17.93 -7.31
N SER A 133 13.21 16.67 -7.65
CA SER A 133 14.19 15.60 -7.73
C SER A 133 13.61 14.42 -8.50
N TYR A 134 14.49 13.53 -8.92
CA TYR A 134 14.07 12.20 -9.38
C TYR A 134 14.98 11.13 -8.77
N ARG A 135 14.48 9.90 -8.73
CA ARG A 135 15.26 8.71 -8.43
C ARG A 135 15.25 7.80 -9.64
N ALA A 136 16.43 7.34 -10.06
CA ALA A 136 16.60 6.27 -11.03
C ALA A 136 16.82 4.95 -10.27
N PHE A 137 16.29 3.85 -10.80
CA PHE A 137 16.44 2.51 -10.25
C PHE A 137 17.23 1.66 -11.24
N GLU A 138 18.25 0.98 -10.74
CA GLU A 138 19.05 -0.02 -11.47
C GLU A 138 18.84 -1.37 -10.79
N TYR A 139 18.63 -2.41 -11.59
CA TYR A 139 18.35 -3.76 -11.10
C TYR A 139 19.45 -4.69 -11.61
N THR A 140 20.09 -5.41 -10.70
CA THR A 140 21.12 -6.41 -11.01
C THR A 140 20.66 -7.76 -10.46
N PHE A 141 20.73 -8.79 -11.30
CA PHE A 141 20.46 -10.18 -10.91
C PHE A 141 21.78 -10.93 -10.90
N GLU A 142 22.08 -11.65 -9.81
CA GLU A 142 23.29 -12.47 -9.63
C GLU A 142 22.94 -13.96 -9.60
#